data_344a19ff9cd10cc071a0402c5f4a9b1a
#
_entry.id   344a19ff9cd10cc071a0402c5f4a9b1a
#
_cell.length_a   1.000
_cell.length_b   1.000
_cell.length_c   1.000
_cell.angle_alpha   90.00
_cell.angle_beta   90.00
_cell.angle_gamma   90.00
#
_symmetry.space_group_name_H-M   'P 1'
#
loop_
_entity.id
_entity.type
_entity.pdbx_description
1 polymer ?
#
loop_
_entity_poly.entity_id
_entity_poly.type
_entity_poly.pdbx_seq_one_letter_code
_entity_poly.pdbx_strand_id
1 'polypeptide(L)'
;MRIGLLTGEFPPMEGGVGAYTRELAKVLATLGHEVHILTSRRARPEDASRRLRDLNEPIDLGFAQLYPHVRQWRWPFLAQAADWAVRYGLDLINIQYQAAAYHMRSPAVNFAPWRLNGVVKTAVTFHDLRVPYLFPKAGRLRQTAVRFLARRAHGVIVTNQADYDALQPVLDNPLTLIPIGSNIPTYTPMAAEKTAVRQQLGLNDGDCLLGYFGFLNESKGADTLLAALAQLDSRTHLLFIGGQTGASDSTNQAFLAELREQVAALGLADRVHWTGFVADAQVSTWLHAADMMVMPYRDGVSLRRGTLMAVLAHERPLITTFPQTPTPELVHQTHAWFVPPNDPPALAAAIRTLQADPALRQRLGSGAGQAARLFGWEGIGEKTAVFFDRLLIDHSPNSR
;
A
#
# COMPACT_ATOMS: atom_id res chain seq x y z
N MET A 1 -20.72 -2.59 15.52
CA MET A 1 -21.10 -3.05 14.16
C MET A 1 -20.50 -4.40 13.85
N ARG A 2 -21.16 -5.20 13.04
CA ARG A 2 -20.61 -6.38 12.33
C ARG A 2 -20.18 -5.96 10.94
N ILE A 3 -18.88 -5.83 10.74
CA ILE A 3 -18.29 -5.26 9.52
C ILE A 3 -17.72 -6.36 8.65
N GLY A 4 -18.19 -6.46 7.41
CA GLY A 4 -17.59 -7.30 6.38
C GLY A 4 -16.52 -6.55 5.59
N LEU A 5 -15.30 -7.07 5.53
CA LEU A 5 -14.26 -6.59 4.62
C LEU A 5 -14.14 -7.56 3.45
N LEU A 6 -14.44 -7.10 2.24
CA LEU A 6 -14.33 -7.87 1.01
C LEU A 6 -13.03 -7.49 0.29
N THR A 7 -12.09 -8.41 0.18
CA THR A 7 -10.78 -8.14 -0.43
C THR A 7 -10.35 -9.24 -1.40
N GLY A 8 -9.72 -8.84 -2.51
CA GLY A 8 -9.21 -9.78 -3.53
C GLY A 8 -7.99 -10.57 -3.09
N GLU A 9 -7.24 -10.04 -2.14
CA GLU A 9 -6.00 -10.61 -1.60
C GLU A 9 -5.95 -10.42 -0.08
N PHE A 10 -5.31 -11.35 0.61
CA PHE A 10 -5.06 -11.28 2.05
C PHE A 10 -3.85 -12.17 2.39
N PRO A 11 -3.05 -11.86 3.43
CA PRO A 11 -1.93 -12.73 3.81
C PRO A 11 -2.34 -14.22 3.99
N PRO A 12 -1.51 -15.19 3.54
CA PRO A 12 -0.12 -15.07 3.10
C PRO A 12 0.08 -14.61 1.64
N MET A 13 -0.97 -14.23 0.91
CA MET A 13 -0.79 -13.63 -0.42
C MET A 13 -0.04 -12.31 -0.28
N GLU A 14 0.96 -12.11 -1.14
CA GLU A 14 1.68 -10.84 -1.22
C GLU A 14 0.82 -9.79 -1.93
N GLY A 15 0.55 -8.66 -1.25
CA GLY A 15 -0.19 -7.55 -1.82
C GLY A 15 -0.48 -6.43 -0.82
N GLY A 16 -0.47 -5.19 -1.31
CA GLY A 16 -0.66 -4.01 -0.47
C GLY A 16 -2.07 -3.87 0.07
N VAL A 17 -3.08 -4.27 -0.70
CA VAL A 17 -4.50 -4.19 -0.30
C VAL A 17 -4.81 -5.21 0.78
N GLY A 18 -4.24 -6.42 0.67
CA GLY A 18 -4.39 -7.46 1.69
C GLY A 18 -3.76 -7.06 3.02
N ALA A 19 -2.55 -6.50 2.97
CA ALA A 19 -1.87 -5.98 4.15
C ALA A 19 -2.63 -4.81 4.78
N TYR A 20 -3.13 -3.86 3.98
CA TYR A 20 -4.00 -2.78 4.45
C TYR A 20 -5.27 -3.32 5.11
N THR A 21 -5.93 -4.30 4.49
CA THR A 21 -7.16 -4.90 5.02
C THR A 21 -6.91 -5.56 6.38
N ARG A 22 -5.77 -6.22 6.56
CA ARG A 22 -5.35 -6.81 7.83
C ARG A 22 -5.22 -5.75 8.93
N GLU A 23 -4.52 -4.66 8.67
CA GLU A 23 -4.30 -3.61 9.66
C GLU A 23 -5.60 -2.85 9.96
N LEU A 24 -6.44 -2.58 8.95
CA LEU A 24 -7.76 -1.99 9.15
C LEU A 24 -8.65 -2.91 10.01
N ALA A 25 -8.63 -4.20 9.78
CA ALA A 25 -9.40 -5.16 10.58
C ALA A 25 -8.97 -5.17 12.05
N LYS A 26 -7.66 -5.12 12.32
CA LYS A 26 -7.13 -5.05 13.69
C LYS A 26 -7.62 -3.81 14.42
N VAL A 27 -7.52 -2.64 13.79
CA VAL A 27 -7.91 -1.40 14.45
C VAL A 27 -9.42 -1.29 14.64
N LEU A 28 -10.24 -1.76 13.67
CA LEU A 28 -11.68 -1.83 13.83
C LEU A 28 -12.09 -2.78 14.98
N ALA A 29 -11.41 -3.91 15.13
CA ALA A 29 -11.60 -4.81 16.26
C ALA A 29 -11.24 -4.16 17.59
N THR A 30 -10.12 -3.41 17.65
CA THR A 30 -9.72 -2.66 18.86
C THR A 30 -10.76 -1.60 19.23
N LEU A 31 -11.46 -1.02 18.25
CA LEU A 31 -12.59 -0.10 18.46
C LEU A 31 -13.90 -0.81 18.88
N GLY A 32 -13.87 -2.14 19.09
CA GLY A 32 -15.00 -2.92 19.58
C GLY A 32 -15.96 -3.38 18.47
N HIS A 33 -15.56 -3.37 17.21
CA HIS A 33 -16.35 -3.92 16.10
C HIS A 33 -16.05 -5.39 15.87
N GLU A 34 -17.07 -6.16 15.48
CA GLU A 34 -16.91 -7.55 15.03
C GLU A 34 -16.56 -7.53 13.54
N VAL A 35 -15.38 -8.08 13.19
CA VAL A 35 -14.84 -7.97 11.83
C VAL A 35 -14.81 -9.34 11.15
N HIS A 36 -15.37 -9.39 9.95
CA HIS A 36 -15.41 -10.55 9.08
C HIS A 36 -14.68 -10.24 7.77
N ILE A 37 -13.82 -11.13 7.27
CA ILE A 37 -13.00 -10.88 6.05
C ILE A 37 -13.30 -11.98 5.03
N LEU A 38 -13.95 -11.62 3.91
CA LEU A 38 -14.16 -12.51 2.78
C LEU A 38 -13.07 -12.29 1.71
N THR A 39 -12.34 -13.37 1.37
CA THR A 39 -11.20 -13.28 0.46
C THR A 39 -11.02 -14.53 -0.42
N SER A 40 -9.98 -14.49 -1.26
CA SER A 40 -9.57 -15.57 -2.16
C SER A 40 -9.17 -16.83 -1.37
N ARG A 41 -9.46 -17.99 -1.93
CA ARG A 41 -8.94 -19.31 -1.45
C ARG A 41 -7.42 -19.36 -1.38
N ARG A 42 -6.72 -18.55 -2.14
CA ARG A 42 -5.26 -18.46 -2.13
C ARG A 42 -4.69 -17.86 -0.83
N ALA A 43 -5.53 -17.19 -0.05
CA ALA A 43 -5.18 -16.65 1.27
C ALA A 43 -5.27 -17.70 2.40
N ARG A 44 -5.42 -18.97 2.10
CA ARG A 44 -5.39 -20.04 3.11
C ARG A 44 -3.97 -20.25 3.60
N PRO A 45 -3.76 -20.33 4.92
CA PRO A 45 -2.50 -20.82 5.48
C PRO A 45 -2.22 -22.25 4.99
N GLU A 46 -0.96 -22.60 4.79
CA GLU A 46 -0.55 -23.92 4.25
C GLU A 46 -1.01 -25.09 5.13
N ASP A 47 -1.06 -24.90 6.44
CA ASP A 47 -1.53 -25.89 7.43
C ASP A 47 -3.05 -26.11 7.37
N ALA A 48 -3.83 -25.10 6.97
CA ALA A 48 -5.27 -25.20 6.79
C ALA A 48 -5.69 -25.96 5.52
N SER A 49 -4.75 -26.25 4.62
CA SER A 49 -5.02 -26.91 3.32
C SER A 49 -5.42 -28.38 3.44
N ARG A 50 -5.16 -29.02 4.57
CA ARG A 50 -5.37 -30.48 4.77
C ARG A 50 -6.82 -30.90 5.04
N ARG A 51 -7.75 -29.96 5.31
CA ARG A 51 -9.17 -30.27 5.57
C ARG A 51 -10.09 -29.54 4.59
N LEU A 52 -10.07 -29.97 3.34
CA LEU A 52 -10.93 -29.44 2.27
C LEU A 52 -12.44 -29.66 2.50
N ARG A 53 -12.86 -30.36 3.55
CA ARG A 53 -14.28 -30.67 3.81
C ARG A 53 -15.03 -29.57 4.56
N ASP A 54 -14.35 -28.72 5.33
CA ASP A 54 -15.00 -27.71 6.18
C ASP A 54 -14.88 -26.29 5.59
N LEU A 55 -15.29 -26.14 4.33
CA LEU A 55 -15.28 -24.88 3.59
C LEU A 55 -16.22 -23.80 4.15
N ASN A 56 -16.98 -24.11 5.18
CA ASN A 56 -17.97 -23.21 5.78
C ASN A 56 -17.53 -22.61 7.11
N GLU A 57 -16.40 -23.05 7.66
CA GLU A 57 -15.90 -22.50 8.92
C GLU A 57 -14.91 -21.38 8.68
N PRO A 58 -15.04 -20.28 9.43
CA PRO A 58 -14.06 -19.21 9.41
C PRO A 58 -12.75 -19.64 10.07
N ILE A 59 -11.66 -18.99 9.72
CA ILE A 59 -10.38 -19.05 10.43
C ILE A 59 -10.36 -17.89 11.41
N ASP A 60 -10.24 -18.19 12.69
CA ASP A 60 -10.10 -17.16 13.71
C ASP A 60 -8.68 -16.59 13.70
N LEU A 61 -8.57 -15.26 13.47
CA LEU A 61 -7.31 -14.53 13.51
C LEU A 61 -7.06 -13.85 14.87
N GLY A 62 -7.96 -14.03 15.85
CA GLY A 62 -7.93 -13.36 17.15
C GLY A 62 -8.49 -11.93 17.12
N PHE A 63 -8.45 -11.26 15.97
CA PHE A 63 -9.03 -9.92 15.75
C PHE A 63 -10.14 -9.90 14.69
N ALA A 64 -10.28 -10.94 13.89
CA ALA A 64 -11.29 -11.06 12.84
C ALA A 64 -11.54 -12.50 12.45
N GLN A 65 -12.72 -12.77 11.87
CA GLN A 65 -13.04 -14.05 11.27
C GLN A 65 -12.72 -14.03 9.78
N LEU A 66 -11.80 -14.87 9.32
CA LEU A 66 -11.34 -14.94 7.93
C LEU A 66 -12.09 -16.04 7.16
N TYR A 67 -12.66 -15.70 6.02
CA TYR A 67 -13.37 -16.59 5.09
C TYR A 67 -12.61 -16.66 3.75
N PRO A 68 -11.56 -17.49 3.61
CA PRO A 68 -10.81 -17.64 2.36
C PRO A 68 -11.55 -18.58 1.41
N HIS A 69 -12.73 -18.18 0.95
CA HIS A 69 -13.69 -19.07 0.29
C HIS A 69 -13.88 -18.76 -1.20
N VAL A 70 -13.51 -17.54 -1.66
CA VAL A 70 -13.74 -17.15 -3.05
C VAL A 70 -12.76 -17.86 -3.98
N ARG A 71 -13.30 -18.74 -4.85
CA ARG A 71 -12.49 -19.45 -5.85
C ARG A 71 -12.12 -18.57 -7.02
N GLN A 72 -13.06 -17.78 -7.50
CA GLN A 72 -12.90 -16.88 -8.64
C GLN A 72 -13.78 -15.65 -8.45
N TRP A 73 -13.24 -14.48 -8.74
CA TRP A 73 -13.94 -13.20 -8.70
C TRP A 73 -14.78 -12.98 -9.97
N ARG A 74 -15.74 -13.89 -10.21
CA ARG A 74 -16.71 -13.88 -11.33
C ARG A 74 -18.13 -13.85 -10.77
N TRP A 75 -19.12 -13.75 -11.64
CA TRP A 75 -20.53 -13.57 -11.26
C TRP A 75 -21.04 -14.46 -10.09
N PRO A 76 -20.67 -15.76 -9.98
CA PRO A 76 -21.14 -16.58 -8.86
C PRO A 76 -20.72 -16.08 -7.47
N PHE A 77 -19.60 -15.33 -7.36
CA PHE A 77 -19.18 -14.81 -6.06
C PHE A 77 -20.19 -13.80 -5.47
N LEU A 78 -20.98 -13.12 -6.31
CA LEU A 78 -21.98 -12.15 -5.86
C LEU A 78 -23.08 -12.79 -4.99
N ALA A 79 -23.53 -14.00 -5.36
CA ALA A 79 -24.44 -14.77 -4.53
C ALA A 79 -23.76 -15.22 -3.23
N GLN A 80 -22.51 -15.72 -3.33
CA GLN A 80 -21.72 -16.11 -2.16
C GLN A 80 -21.53 -14.92 -1.18
N ALA A 81 -21.27 -13.71 -1.67
CA ALA A 81 -21.15 -12.53 -0.83
C ALA A 81 -22.48 -12.13 -0.16
N ALA A 82 -23.61 -12.28 -0.86
CA ALA A 82 -24.94 -12.03 -0.29
C ALA A 82 -25.28 -13.05 0.80
N ASP A 83 -25.07 -14.33 0.54
CA ASP A 83 -25.29 -15.41 1.52
C ASP A 83 -24.40 -15.24 2.75
N TRP A 84 -23.14 -14.83 2.55
CA TRP A 84 -22.21 -14.51 3.63
C TRP A 84 -22.72 -13.36 4.50
N ALA A 85 -23.19 -12.26 3.88
CA ALA A 85 -23.74 -11.12 4.59
C ALA A 85 -24.94 -11.51 5.47
N VAL A 86 -25.87 -12.28 4.93
CA VAL A 86 -27.07 -12.75 5.64
C VAL A 86 -26.70 -13.72 6.76
N ARG A 87 -25.84 -14.71 6.48
CA ARG A 87 -25.45 -15.75 7.43
C ARG A 87 -24.83 -15.20 8.69
N TYR A 88 -23.96 -14.16 8.55
CA TYR A 88 -23.25 -13.58 9.68
C TYR A 88 -23.87 -12.28 10.18
N GLY A 89 -25.03 -11.89 9.62
CA GLY A 89 -25.78 -10.70 10.05
C GLY A 89 -24.97 -9.42 9.95
N LEU A 90 -24.24 -9.25 8.82
CA LEU A 90 -23.38 -8.09 8.64
C LEU A 90 -24.20 -6.80 8.51
N ASP A 91 -23.79 -5.76 9.22
CA ASP A 91 -24.41 -4.43 9.14
C ASP A 91 -23.95 -3.70 7.86
N LEU A 92 -22.68 -3.90 7.49
CA LEU A 92 -22.07 -3.25 6.33
C LEU A 92 -20.96 -4.13 5.74
N ILE A 93 -20.81 -4.08 4.40
CA ILE A 93 -19.64 -4.62 3.69
C ILE A 93 -18.82 -3.48 3.11
N ASN A 94 -17.54 -3.42 3.46
CA ASN A 94 -16.56 -2.53 2.82
C ASN A 94 -15.73 -3.32 1.80
N ILE A 95 -15.85 -2.92 0.54
CA ILE A 95 -15.13 -3.52 -0.59
C ILE A 95 -13.78 -2.81 -0.74
N GLN A 96 -12.68 -3.53 -0.52
CA GLN A 96 -11.31 -3.04 -0.68
C GLN A 96 -10.93 -3.14 -2.16
N TYR A 97 -11.18 -2.07 -2.93
CA TYR A 97 -11.07 -2.13 -4.38
C TYR A 97 -9.70 -1.70 -4.90
N GLN A 98 -9.08 -2.64 -5.58
CA GLN A 98 -8.00 -2.44 -6.54
C GLN A 98 -8.20 -3.48 -7.65
N ALA A 99 -8.31 -3.06 -8.90
CA ALA A 99 -8.67 -3.95 -9.99
C ALA A 99 -7.73 -5.17 -10.13
N ALA A 100 -6.43 -4.97 -9.87
CA ALA A 100 -5.42 -6.02 -9.95
C ALA A 100 -5.53 -7.09 -8.85
N ALA A 101 -6.06 -6.75 -7.68
CA ALA A 101 -6.26 -7.69 -6.57
C ALA A 101 -7.38 -8.70 -6.85
N TYR A 102 -8.28 -8.37 -7.78
CA TYR A 102 -9.38 -9.23 -8.21
C TYR A 102 -9.09 -9.87 -9.58
N HIS A 103 -10.12 -10.13 -10.34
CA HIS A 103 -9.98 -10.72 -11.68
C HIS A 103 -10.07 -9.63 -12.76
N MET A 104 -8.93 -9.21 -13.32
CA MET A 104 -8.83 -8.09 -14.28
C MET A 104 -9.76 -8.19 -15.51
N ARG A 105 -10.17 -9.40 -15.90
CA ARG A 105 -11.04 -9.65 -17.07
C ARG A 105 -12.50 -9.84 -16.68
N SER A 106 -12.87 -9.66 -15.40
CA SER A 106 -14.26 -9.81 -14.93
C SER A 106 -14.71 -8.54 -14.20
N PRO A 107 -15.82 -7.91 -14.61
CA PRO A 107 -16.37 -6.76 -13.91
C PRO A 107 -17.23 -7.16 -12.69
N ALA A 108 -17.31 -8.43 -12.32
CA ALA A 108 -18.27 -8.90 -11.33
C ALA A 108 -18.16 -8.14 -10.00
N VAL A 109 -16.94 -7.84 -9.52
CA VAL A 109 -16.74 -7.05 -8.29
C VAL A 109 -17.34 -5.65 -8.41
N ASN A 110 -17.29 -5.05 -9.61
CA ASN A 110 -17.86 -3.73 -9.85
C ASN A 110 -19.39 -3.70 -9.73
N PHE A 111 -20.04 -4.85 -9.79
CA PHE A 111 -21.48 -5.01 -9.60
C PHE A 111 -21.87 -5.45 -8.18
N ALA A 112 -20.91 -5.62 -7.27
CA ALA A 112 -21.19 -6.09 -5.92
C ALA A 112 -22.13 -5.15 -5.14
N PRO A 113 -21.96 -3.81 -5.10
CA PRO A 113 -22.91 -2.94 -4.38
C PRO A 113 -24.33 -3.02 -4.95
N TRP A 114 -24.46 -3.09 -6.28
CA TRP A 114 -25.78 -3.24 -6.91
C TRP A 114 -26.47 -4.56 -6.51
N ARG A 115 -25.71 -5.68 -6.49
CA ARG A 115 -26.26 -6.99 -6.13
C ARG A 115 -26.60 -7.10 -4.65
N LEU A 116 -25.81 -6.44 -3.80
CA LEU A 116 -25.98 -6.45 -2.35
C LEU A 116 -26.99 -5.41 -1.85
N ASN A 117 -27.49 -4.54 -2.74
CA ASN A 117 -28.50 -3.56 -2.39
C ASN A 117 -29.76 -4.28 -1.89
N GLY A 118 -30.32 -3.83 -0.77
CA GLY A 118 -31.45 -4.48 -0.09
C GLY A 118 -31.07 -5.70 0.78
N VAL A 119 -29.80 -6.15 0.74
CA VAL A 119 -29.30 -7.23 1.61
C VAL A 119 -28.46 -6.65 2.76
N VAL A 120 -27.52 -5.77 2.43
CA VAL A 120 -26.58 -5.17 3.39
C VAL A 120 -26.08 -3.82 2.85
N LYS A 121 -25.74 -2.89 3.74
CA LYS A 121 -25.09 -1.64 3.33
C LYS A 121 -23.72 -1.91 2.75
N THR A 122 -23.31 -1.08 1.77
CA THR A 122 -22.00 -1.24 1.13
C THR A 122 -21.22 0.05 1.12
N ALA A 123 -19.97 -0.01 1.50
CA ALA A 123 -18.96 1.01 1.24
C ALA A 123 -17.89 0.47 0.29
N VAL A 124 -17.23 1.34 -0.46
CA VAL A 124 -16.10 0.97 -1.30
C VAL A 124 -14.90 1.82 -0.91
N THR A 125 -13.78 1.17 -0.60
CA THR A 125 -12.49 1.83 -0.43
C THR A 125 -11.66 1.65 -1.70
N PHE A 126 -11.40 2.74 -2.42
CA PHE A 126 -10.54 2.74 -3.60
C PHE A 126 -9.08 2.93 -3.19
N HIS A 127 -8.24 1.94 -3.47
CA HIS A 127 -6.79 2.03 -3.32
C HIS A 127 -6.13 2.66 -4.55
N ASP A 128 -6.77 2.54 -5.70
CA ASP A 128 -6.53 3.31 -6.92
C ASP A 128 -7.80 3.28 -7.80
N LEU A 129 -7.88 4.23 -8.74
CA LEU A 129 -8.95 4.28 -9.73
C LEU A 129 -8.56 3.57 -11.04
N ARG A 130 -7.55 2.69 -11.00
CA ARG A 130 -7.17 1.92 -12.19
C ARG A 130 -8.33 1.07 -12.67
N VAL A 131 -8.53 1.11 -13.98
CA VAL A 131 -9.66 0.41 -14.61
C VAL A 131 -9.32 -1.06 -14.83
N PRO A 132 -10.28 -1.99 -14.68
CA PRO A 132 -10.08 -3.39 -15.00
C PRO A 132 -9.76 -3.54 -16.49
N TYR A 133 -8.96 -4.55 -16.86
CA TYR A 133 -8.59 -4.76 -18.26
C TYR A 133 -9.77 -5.18 -19.15
N LEU A 134 -10.76 -5.87 -18.61
CA LEU A 134 -11.93 -6.48 -19.25
C LEU A 134 -11.58 -7.24 -20.55
N PHE A 135 -11.37 -6.50 -21.67
CA PHE A 135 -10.91 -7.01 -22.97
C PHE A 135 -10.25 -5.86 -23.77
N PRO A 136 -9.43 -6.14 -24.80
CA PRO A 136 -8.60 -5.14 -25.49
C PRO A 136 -9.37 -3.90 -26.00
N LYS A 137 -10.59 -4.09 -26.54
CA LYS A 137 -11.41 -3.03 -27.12
C LYS A 137 -12.42 -2.40 -26.16
N ALA A 138 -12.34 -2.68 -24.84
CA ALA A 138 -13.32 -2.20 -23.85
C ALA A 138 -13.34 -0.67 -23.68
N GLY A 139 -12.24 0.04 -24.00
CA GLY A 139 -12.21 1.51 -24.03
C GLY A 139 -12.87 2.17 -22.81
N ARG A 140 -13.84 3.04 -23.07
CA ARG A 140 -14.58 3.79 -22.03
C ARG A 140 -15.42 2.91 -21.10
N LEU A 141 -15.80 1.67 -21.49
CA LEU A 141 -16.54 0.75 -20.63
C LEU A 141 -15.79 0.42 -19.34
N ARG A 142 -14.47 0.45 -19.36
CA ARG A 142 -13.64 0.22 -18.18
C ARG A 142 -13.88 1.30 -17.10
N GLN A 143 -13.89 2.57 -17.51
CA GLN A 143 -14.17 3.68 -16.60
C GLN A 143 -15.62 3.64 -16.09
N THR A 144 -16.55 3.27 -16.97
CA THR A 144 -17.98 3.10 -16.61
C THR A 144 -18.13 2.04 -15.52
N ALA A 145 -17.39 0.92 -15.57
CA ALA A 145 -17.43 -0.11 -14.54
C ALA A 145 -16.98 0.41 -13.17
N VAL A 146 -15.91 1.21 -13.11
CA VAL A 146 -15.42 1.82 -11.86
C VAL A 146 -16.42 2.85 -11.33
N ARG A 147 -16.96 3.71 -12.21
CA ARG A 147 -17.98 4.69 -11.82
C ARG A 147 -19.28 4.02 -11.36
N PHE A 148 -19.66 2.90 -11.99
CA PHE A 148 -20.81 2.12 -11.58
C PHE A 148 -20.64 1.55 -10.17
N LEU A 149 -19.47 0.97 -9.87
CA LEU A 149 -19.11 0.51 -8.52
C LEU A 149 -19.28 1.63 -7.50
N ALA A 150 -18.67 2.80 -7.77
CA ALA A 150 -18.70 3.95 -6.87
C ALA A 150 -20.14 4.48 -6.65
N ARG A 151 -20.92 4.66 -7.74
CA ARG A 151 -22.29 5.20 -7.67
C ARG A 151 -23.31 4.25 -7.02
N ARG A 152 -23.07 2.95 -7.05
CA ARG A 152 -23.98 1.94 -6.48
C ARG A 152 -23.68 1.59 -5.04
N ALA A 153 -22.52 1.99 -4.52
CA ALA A 153 -22.20 1.90 -3.11
C ALA A 153 -23.02 2.94 -2.30
N HIS A 154 -23.29 2.64 -1.04
CA HIS A 154 -23.91 3.60 -0.12
C HIS A 154 -22.92 4.68 0.31
N GLY A 155 -21.61 4.40 0.24
CA GLY A 155 -20.57 5.38 0.48
C GLY A 155 -19.22 4.96 -0.14
N VAL A 156 -18.36 5.95 -0.35
CA VAL A 156 -17.07 5.78 -1.00
C VAL A 156 -15.96 6.37 -0.14
N ILE A 157 -14.90 5.61 0.04
CA ILE A 157 -13.65 6.03 0.64
C ILE A 157 -12.59 6.06 -0.46
N VAL A 158 -11.82 7.13 -0.54
CA VAL A 158 -10.62 7.23 -1.37
C VAL A 158 -9.40 7.47 -0.49
N THR A 159 -8.22 7.07 -0.96
CA THR A 159 -7.00 7.09 -0.14
C THR A 159 -6.06 8.25 -0.48
N ASN A 160 -6.41 9.07 -1.45
CA ASN A 160 -5.61 10.23 -1.87
C ASN A 160 -6.49 11.33 -2.50
N GLN A 161 -5.94 12.55 -2.54
CA GLN A 161 -6.65 13.73 -3.01
C GLN A 161 -6.99 13.66 -4.51
N ALA A 162 -6.10 13.12 -5.34
CA ALA A 162 -6.36 13.02 -6.79
C ALA A 162 -7.59 12.15 -7.12
N ASP A 163 -7.76 11.03 -6.40
CA ASP A 163 -8.92 10.17 -6.55
C ASP A 163 -10.19 10.82 -5.98
N TYR A 164 -10.06 11.62 -4.90
CA TYR A 164 -11.15 12.41 -4.35
C TYR A 164 -11.67 13.43 -5.36
N ASP A 165 -10.79 14.24 -5.94
CA ASP A 165 -11.13 15.27 -6.92
C ASP A 165 -11.73 14.67 -8.20
N ALA A 166 -11.28 13.45 -8.58
CA ALA A 166 -11.81 12.76 -9.75
C ALA A 166 -13.23 12.18 -9.54
N LEU A 167 -13.57 11.80 -8.31
CA LEU A 167 -14.87 11.19 -8.00
C LEU A 167 -15.91 12.19 -7.50
N GLN A 168 -15.50 13.23 -6.78
CA GLN A 168 -16.40 14.23 -6.20
C GLN A 168 -17.41 14.81 -7.20
N PRO A 169 -17.05 15.22 -8.43
CA PRO A 169 -17.99 15.82 -9.38
C PRO A 169 -18.96 14.81 -10.02
N VAL A 170 -18.78 13.51 -9.79
CA VAL A 170 -19.56 12.45 -10.45
C VAL A 170 -20.35 11.56 -9.49
N LEU A 171 -20.24 11.81 -8.19
CA LEU A 171 -20.92 11.05 -7.14
C LEU A 171 -21.96 11.91 -6.40
N ASP A 172 -23.13 11.32 -6.15
CA ASP A 172 -24.19 11.91 -5.32
C ASP A 172 -24.22 11.28 -3.90
N ASN A 173 -23.54 10.13 -3.72
CA ASN A 173 -23.43 9.42 -2.44
C ASN A 173 -22.24 9.93 -1.62
N PRO A 174 -22.23 9.70 -0.29
CA PRO A 174 -21.16 10.12 0.59
C PRO A 174 -19.78 9.70 0.10
N LEU A 175 -18.86 10.67 -0.02
CA LEU A 175 -17.45 10.49 -0.39
C LEU A 175 -16.57 11.05 0.71
N THR A 176 -15.57 10.28 1.13
CA THR A 176 -14.57 10.73 2.11
C THR A 176 -13.16 10.34 1.71
N LEU A 177 -12.18 11.15 2.14
CA LEU A 177 -10.77 10.86 2.01
C LEU A 177 -10.25 10.32 3.35
N ILE A 178 -9.79 9.06 3.35
CA ILE A 178 -9.11 8.44 4.48
C ILE A 178 -7.79 7.87 3.95
N PRO A 179 -6.64 8.39 4.39
CA PRO A 179 -5.34 7.97 3.85
C PRO A 179 -5.01 6.53 4.23
N ILE A 180 -3.96 5.99 3.64
CA ILE A 180 -3.39 4.71 4.03
C ILE A 180 -2.34 4.90 5.12
N GLY A 181 -2.17 3.89 5.99
CA GLY A 181 -1.11 3.80 6.97
C GLY A 181 0.06 2.90 6.52
N SER A 182 1.09 2.84 7.35
CA SER A 182 2.17 1.87 7.17
C SER A 182 1.70 0.46 7.52
N ASN A 183 1.93 -0.50 6.62
CA ASN A 183 1.69 -1.92 6.89
C ASN A 183 2.89 -2.60 7.56
N ILE A 184 3.99 -1.88 7.71
CA ILE A 184 5.21 -2.38 8.36
C ILE A 184 5.20 -1.94 9.81
N PRO A 185 5.25 -2.88 10.77
CA PRO A 185 5.36 -2.53 12.19
C PRO A 185 6.64 -1.72 12.45
N THR A 186 6.52 -0.67 13.24
CA THR A 186 7.69 0.11 13.64
C THR A 186 8.41 -0.57 14.79
N TYR A 187 9.71 -0.75 14.61
CA TYR A 187 10.64 -1.25 15.61
C TYR A 187 11.91 -0.41 15.57
N THR A 188 12.41 0.00 16.72
CA THR A 188 13.68 0.71 16.82
C THR A 188 14.77 -0.29 17.14
N PRO A 189 15.62 -0.69 16.13
CA PRO A 189 16.64 -1.69 16.35
C PRO A 189 17.76 -1.16 17.26
N MET A 190 18.37 -2.05 18.03
CA MET A 190 19.56 -1.75 18.81
C MET A 190 20.73 -1.36 17.89
N ALA A 191 21.71 -0.62 18.43
CA ALA A 191 22.88 -0.23 17.65
C ALA A 191 23.64 -1.44 17.09
N ALA A 192 23.73 -2.52 17.86
CA ALA A 192 24.38 -3.77 17.45
C ALA A 192 23.69 -4.41 16.22
N GLU A 193 22.35 -4.38 16.13
CA GLU A 193 21.61 -4.91 14.99
C GLU A 193 21.88 -4.13 13.70
N LYS A 194 21.93 -2.79 13.81
CA LYS A 194 22.28 -1.92 12.68
C LYS A 194 23.72 -2.15 12.22
N THR A 195 24.65 -2.29 13.18
CA THR A 195 26.05 -2.58 12.88
C THR A 195 26.20 -3.93 12.20
N ALA A 196 25.51 -4.97 12.68
CA ALA A 196 25.55 -6.31 12.08
C ALA A 196 25.07 -6.30 10.62
N VAL A 197 24.00 -5.58 10.31
CA VAL A 197 23.49 -5.39 8.95
C VAL A 197 24.56 -4.71 8.06
N ARG A 198 25.20 -3.65 8.54
CA ARG A 198 26.23 -2.92 7.78
C ARG A 198 27.47 -3.80 7.54
N GLN A 199 27.89 -4.58 8.53
CA GLN A 199 28.98 -5.57 8.39
C GLN A 199 28.64 -6.68 7.39
N GLN A 200 27.39 -7.19 7.42
CA GLN A 200 26.90 -8.17 6.45
C GLN A 200 26.99 -7.65 5.01
N LEU A 201 26.82 -6.34 4.80
CA LEU A 201 26.97 -5.69 3.50
C LEU A 201 28.43 -5.34 3.15
N GLY A 202 29.40 -5.63 4.02
CA GLY A 202 30.80 -5.31 3.81
C GLY A 202 31.15 -3.81 3.91
N LEU A 203 30.30 -3.03 4.59
CA LEU A 203 30.48 -1.59 4.74
C LEU A 203 31.52 -1.28 5.82
N ASN A 204 32.36 -0.29 5.54
CA ASN A 204 33.34 0.24 6.47
C ASN A 204 32.80 1.42 7.27
N ASP A 205 33.50 1.81 8.33
CA ASP A 205 33.19 3.02 9.07
C ASP A 205 33.32 4.25 8.16
N GLY A 206 32.25 5.06 8.17
CA GLY A 206 32.12 6.27 7.36
C GLY A 206 31.62 6.04 5.93
N ASP A 207 31.29 4.81 5.52
CA ASP A 207 30.53 4.59 4.28
C ASP A 207 29.09 5.06 4.47
N CYS A 208 28.53 5.64 3.42
CA CYS A 208 27.13 6.09 3.41
C CYS A 208 26.25 5.03 2.75
N LEU A 209 25.19 4.60 3.43
CA LEU A 209 24.24 3.64 2.92
C LEU A 209 22.92 4.34 2.57
N LEU A 210 22.61 4.39 1.28
CA LEU A 210 21.29 4.80 0.77
C LEU A 210 20.35 3.61 0.81
N GLY A 211 19.11 3.80 1.28
CA GLY A 211 18.07 2.79 1.25
C GLY A 211 17.00 3.09 0.20
N TYR A 212 16.58 2.10 -0.55
CA TYR A 212 15.38 2.13 -1.38
C TYR A 212 14.45 1.01 -0.90
N PHE A 213 13.16 1.29 -0.68
CA PHE A 213 12.23 0.30 -0.14
C PHE A 213 11.04 0.00 -1.06
N GLY A 214 10.82 -1.28 -1.35
CA GLY A 214 9.65 -1.83 -2.02
C GLY A 214 9.93 -2.45 -3.39
N PHE A 215 8.88 -2.99 -4.02
CA PHE A 215 8.98 -3.61 -5.35
C PHE A 215 9.49 -2.64 -6.39
N LEU A 216 10.31 -3.16 -7.30
CA LEU A 216 10.88 -2.41 -8.41
C LEU A 216 9.87 -2.35 -9.57
N ASN A 217 9.58 -1.14 -10.01
CA ASN A 217 8.88 -0.87 -11.26
C ASN A 217 9.35 0.48 -11.81
N GLU A 218 9.11 0.70 -13.08
CA GLU A 218 9.57 1.89 -13.80
C GLU A 218 9.13 3.20 -13.15
N SER A 219 7.87 3.29 -12.65
CA SER A 219 7.34 4.53 -12.05
C SER A 219 8.03 4.94 -10.75
N LYS A 220 8.80 4.03 -10.14
CA LYS A 220 9.51 4.30 -8.88
C LYS A 220 10.92 4.83 -9.02
N GLY A 221 11.48 4.91 -10.25
CA GLY A 221 12.71 5.62 -10.55
C GLY A 221 14.01 5.00 -10.00
N ALA A 222 14.05 3.67 -9.81
CA ALA A 222 15.27 2.99 -9.35
C ALA A 222 16.45 3.19 -10.32
N ASP A 223 16.20 3.28 -11.60
CA ASP A 223 17.16 3.60 -12.66
C ASP A 223 17.74 5.01 -12.54
N THR A 224 16.92 6.00 -12.20
CA THR A 224 17.34 7.37 -11.87
C THR A 224 18.26 7.37 -10.66
N LEU A 225 17.97 6.53 -9.65
CA LEU A 225 18.83 6.38 -8.47
C LEU A 225 20.18 5.76 -8.80
N LEU A 226 20.24 4.74 -9.66
CA LEU A 226 21.49 4.16 -10.13
C LEU A 226 22.34 5.18 -10.91
N ALA A 227 21.70 5.97 -11.77
CA ALA A 227 22.39 7.03 -12.51
C ALA A 227 22.90 8.16 -11.59
N ALA A 228 22.22 8.45 -10.49
CA ALA A 228 22.70 9.36 -9.46
C ALA A 228 23.85 8.77 -8.65
N LEU A 229 23.75 7.48 -8.26
CA LEU A 229 24.81 6.78 -7.52
C LEU A 229 26.13 6.76 -8.27
N ALA A 230 26.10 6.63 -9.60
CA ALA A 230 27.31 6.69 -10.44
C ALA A 230 28.05 8.04 -10.37
N GLN A 231 27.36 9.13 -9.97
CA GLN A 231 27.92 10.46 -9.80
C GLN A 231 28.44 10.74 -8.38
N LEU A 232 28.26 9.79 -7.45
CA LEU A 232 28.69 9.87 -6.06
C LEU A 232 30.02 9.14 -5.85
N ASP A 233 30.71 9.46 -4.74
CA ASP A 233 31.97 8.82 -4.39
C ASP A 233 31.81 7.30 -4.13
N SER A 234 32.96 6.59 -4.15
CA SER A 234 32.97 5.13 -3.99
C SER A 234 32.55 4.63 -2.61
N ARG A 235 32.47 5.52 -1.61
CA ARG A 235 32.00 5.20 -0.24
C ARG A 235 30.50 5.30 -0.08
N THR A 236 29.79 5.62 -1.16
CA THR A 236 28.31 5.66 -1.16
C THR A 236 27.77 4.36 -1.73
N HIS A 237 27.01 3.65 -0.95
CA HIS A 237 26.38 2.37 -1.28
C HIS A 237 24.86 2.50 -1.35
N LEU A 238 24.22 1.63 -2.12
CA LEU A 238 22.76 1.56 -2.27
C LEU A 238 22.26 0.17 -1.86
N LEU A 239 21.24 0.14 -1.01
CA LEU A 239 20.54 -1.07 -0.59
C LEU A 239 19.10 -1.04 -1.11
N PHE A 240 18.77 -2.00 -1.95
CA PHE A 240 17.39 -2.30 -2.32
C PHE A 240 16.78 -3.24 -1.27
N ILE A 241 15.79 -2.75 -0.51
CA ILE A 241 15.10 -3.47 0.57
C ILE A 241 13.77 -4.01 0.05
N GLY A 242 13.55 -5.32 0.21
CA GLY A 242 12.29 -5.98 -0.14
C GLY A 242 12.34 -6.82 -1.42
N GLY A 243 11.22 -7.46 -1.75
CA GLY A 243 11.08 -8.29 -2.95
C GLY A 243 11.35 -7.48 -4.21
N GLN A 244 12.05 -8.09 -5.16
CA GLN A 244 12.45 -7.40 -6.40
C GLN A 244 11.26 -7.17 -7.34
N THR A 245 10.33 -8.13 -7.38
CA THR A 245 9.12 -8.06 -8.23
C THR A 245 7.92 -8.62 -7.47
N GLY A 246 6.74 -8.02 -7.65
CA GLY A 246 5.49 -8.64 -7.19
C GLY A 246 5.19 -9.93 -7.98
N ALA A 247 4.52 -10.87 -7.34
CA ALA A 247 4.31 -12.25 -7.84
C ALA A 247 3.55 -12.37 -9.18
N SER A 248 3.02 -11.29 -9.76
CA SER A 248 2.05 -11.35 -10.86
C SER A 248 2.34 -10.45 -12.06
N ASP A 249 3.47 -9.71 -12.09
CA ASP A 249 3.70 -8.71 -13.15
C ASP A 249 5.00 -8.97 -13.92
N SER A 250 4.87 -9.45 -15.16
CA SER A 250 6.00 -9.73 -16.07
C SER A 250 6.76 -8.45 -16.49
N THR A 251 6.13 -7.28 -16.47
CA THR A 251 6.79 -6.01 -16.81
C THR A 251 7.82 -5.62 -15.74
N ASN A 252 7.56 -5.96 -14.49
CA ASN A 252 8.51 -5.72 -13.40
C ASN A 252 9.75 -6.62 -13.49
N GLN A 253 9.63 -7.82 -14.06
CA GLN A 253 10.79 -8.71 -14.30
C GLN A 253 11.71 -8.16 -15.39
N ALA A 254 11.15 -7.62 -16.48
CA ALA A 254 11.94 -6.98 -17.53
C ALA A 254 12.69 -5.76 -16.98
N PHE A 255 12.02 -4.90 -16.24
CA PHE A 255 12.64 -3.73 -15.60
C PHE A 255 13.74 -4.11 -14.61
N LEU A 256 13.58 -5.20 -13.85
CA LEU A 256 14.65 -5.71 -12.97
C LEU A 256 15.89 -6.15 -13.75
N ALA A 257 15.70 -6.81 -14.90
CA ALA A 257 16.82 -7.21 -15.78
C ALA A 257 17.56 -5.97 -16.30
N GLU A 258 16.83 -4.95 -16.77
CA GLU A 258 17.40 -3.67 -17.21
C GLU A 258 18.19 -2.97 -16.09
N LEU A 259 17.69 -2.97 -14.85
CA LEU A 259 18.42 -2.40 -13.70
C LEU A 259 19.73 -3.14 -13.42
N ARG A 260 19.75 -4.47 -13.53
CA ARG A 260 20.99 -5.26 -13.34
C ARG A 260 22.00 -4.98 -14.44
N GLU A 261 21.58 -4.84 -15.67
CA GLU A 261 22.43 -4.44 -16.79
C GLU A 261 22.99 -3.03 -16.56
N GLN A 262 22.16 -2.10 -16.07
CA GLN A 262 22.59 -0.73 -15.72
C GLN A 262 23.63 -0.74 -14.59
N VAL A 263 23.45 -1.55 -13.54
CA VAL A 263 24.44 -1.72 -12.46
C VAL A 263 25.80 -2.16 -13.01
N ALA A 264 25.80 -3.14 -13.91
CA ALA A 264 27.02 -3.64 -14.55
C ALA A 264 27.66 -2.58 -15.48
N ALA A 265 26.86 -1.93 -16.33
CA ALA A 265 27.31 -0.91 -17.28
C ALA A 265 27.91 0.33 -16.57
N LEU A 266 27.40 0.70 -15.40
CA LEU A 266 27.89 1.82 -14.59
C LEU A 266 29.02 1.42 -13.62
N GLY A 267 29.46 0.16 -13.58
CA GLY A 267 30.50 -0.30 -12.67
C GLY A 267 30.11 -0.24 -11.19
N LEU A 268 28.83 -0.44 -10.85
CA LEU A 268 28.30 -0.27 -9.51
C LEU A 268 28.13 -1.60 -8.74
N ALA A 269 28.63 -2.73 -9.25
CA ALA A 269 28.38 -4.06 -8.70
C ALA A 269 28.77 -4.17 -7.20
N ASP A 270 29.89 -3.56 -6.80
CA ASP A 270 30.37 -3.59 -5.40
C ASP A 270 29.67 -2.60 -4.48
N ARG A 271 28.82 -1.73 -5.03
CA ARG A 271 28.14 -0.65 -4.29
C ARG A 271 26.62 -0.81 -4.21
N VAL A 272 26.04 -1.78 -4.93
CA VAL A 272 24.61 -2.04 -4.97
C VAL A 272 24.29 -3.38 -4.32
N HIS A 273 23.51 -3.34 -3.27
CA HIS A 273 23.14 -4.48 -2.45
C HIS A 273 21.64 -4.77 -2.56
N TRP A 274 21.26 -6.04 -2.40
CA TRP A 274 19.89 -6.52 -2.54
C TRP A 274 19.53 -7.44 -1.39
N THR A 275 18.48 -7.11 -0.61
CA THR A 275 18.05 -8.01 0.46
C THR A 275 17.24 -9.21 -0.07
N GLY A 276 16.60 -9.07 -1.24
CA GLY A 276 15.51 -9.96 -1.62
C GLY A 276 14.28 -9.76 -0.73
N PHE A 277 13.42 -10.77 -0.67
CA PHE A 277 12.26 -10.73 0.22
C PHE A 277 12.71 -10.67 1.69
N VAL A 278 12.11 -9.75 2.45
CA VAL A 278 12.37 -9.54 3.88
C VAL A 278 11.04 -9.62 4.62
N ALA A 279 11.00 -10.41 5.68
CA ALA A 279 9.82 -10.46 6.55
C ALA A 279 9.54 -9.11 7.21
N ASP A 280 8.28 -8.74 7.36
CA ASP A 280 7.85 -7.44 7.90
C ASP A 280 8.57 -7.06 9.20
N ALA A 281 8.78 -8.03 10.10
CA ALA A 281 9.48 -7.82 11.37
C ALA A 281 10.96 -7.41 11.22
N GLN A 282 11.59 -7.73 10.09
CA GLN A 282 13.02 -7.43 9.82
C GLN A 282 13.18 -6.13 9.02
N VAL A 283 12.12 -5.65 8.34
CA VAL A 283 12.19 -4.44 7.50
C VAL A 283 12.69 -3.24 8.31
N SER A 284 12.24 -3.08 9.56
CA SER A 284 12.67 -1.98 10.44
C SER A 284 14.20 -1.91 10.58
N THR A 285 14.86 -3.05 10.79
CA THR A 285 16.33 -3.11 10.95
C THR A 285 17.03 -2.63 9.69
N TRP A 286 16.56 -3.07 8.51
CA TRP A 286 17.14 -2.65 7.22
C TRP A 286 16.90 -1.16 6.94
N LEU A 287 15.70 -0.63 7.22
CA LEU A 287 15.40 0.80 7.09
C LEU A 287 16.32 1.64 7.99
N HIS A 288 16.55 1.20 9.23
CA HIS A 288 17.39 1.92 10.18
C HIS A 288 18.89 1.75 9.93
N ALA A 289 19.33 0.72 9.21
CA ALA A 289 20.72 0.56 8.81
C ALA A 289 21.14 1.56 7.72
N ALA A 290 20.20 2.03 6.89
CA ALA A 290 20.44 3.08 5.91
C ALA A 290 20.59 4.46 6.59
N ASP A 291 21.50 5.30 6.09
CA ASP A 291 21.69 6.66 6.56
C ASP A 291 20.56 7.60 6.12
N MET A 292 20.01 7.35 4.94
CA MET A 292 18.85 8.03 4.38
C MET A 292 18.11 7.13 3.38
N MET A 293 16.82 7.36 3.22
CA MET A 293 16.02 6.68 2.22
C MET A 293 15.89 7.55 0.96
N VAL A 294 15.95 6.92 -0.20
CA VAL A 294 15.87 7.60 -1.50
C VAL A 294 14.81 6.91 -2.35
N MET A 295 13.71 7.62 -2.61
CA MET A 295 12.54 7.11 -3.34
C MET A 295 12.16 8.07 -4.47
N PRO A 296 12.90 8.06 -5.61
CA PRO A 296 12.80 9.08 -6.64
C PRO A 296 11.71 8.77 -7.67
N TYR A 297 10.47 8.77 -7.23
CA TYR A 297 9.31 8.46 -8.07
C TYR A 297 9.25 9.29 -9.35
N ARG A 298 9.13 8.66 -10.52
CA ARG A 298 9.00 9.34 -11.82
C ARG A 298 7.68 10.11 -11.97
N ASP A 299 6.63 9.63 -11.33
CA ASP A 299 5.29 10.25 -11.29
C ASP A 299 5.08 11.13 -10.04
N GLY A 300 6.17 11.53 -9.36
CA GLY A 300 6.12 12.31 -8.14
C GLY A 300 5.72 11.52 -6.89
N VAL A 301 6.02 12.08 -5.72
CA VAL A 301 5.60 11.48 -4.45
C VAL A 301 4.07 11.50 -4.32
N SER A 302 3.50 10.42 -3.79
CA SER A 302 2.06 10.30 -3.58
C SER A 302 1.77 9.49 -2.31
N LEU A 303 0.80 9.96 -1.52
CA LEU A 303 0.39 9.35 -0.25
C LEU A 303 -0.29 7.98 -0.38
N ARG A 304 -0.55 7.50 -1.60
CA ARG A 304 -1.10 6.16 -1.86
C ARG A 304 -0.05 5.03 -1.79
N ARG A 305 1.22 5.35 -1.46
CA ARG A 305 2.33 4.38 -1.49
C ARG A 305 2.64 3.89 -0.08
N GLY A 306 2.27 2.65 0.24
CA GLY A 306 2.52 2.04 1.55
C GLY A 306 4.01 2.02 1.94
N THR A 307 4.93 1.91 0.96
CA THR A 307 6.37 1.97 1.21
C THR A 307 6.83 3.36 1.67
N LEU A 308 6.21 4.43 1.15
CA LEU A 308 6.43 5.79 1.65
C LEU A 308 5.96 5.91 3.10
N MET A 309 4.75 5.40 3.41
CA MET A 309 4.21 5.42 4.78
C MET A 309 5.13 4.70 5.76
N ALA A 310 5.73 3.57 5.35
CA ALA A 310 6.69 2.85 6.18
C ALA A 310 7.96 3.69 6.46
N VAL A 311 8.52 4.35 5.44
CA VAL A 311 9.70 5.21 5.60
C VAL A 311 9.41 6.37 6.55
N LEU A 312 8.26 7.03 6.41
CA LEU A 312 7.82 8.10 7.30
C LEU A 312 7.62 7.61 8.74
N ALA A 313 6.92 6.47 8.91
CA ALA A 313 6.65 5.88 10.22
C ALA A 313 7.93 5.42 10.97
N HIS A 314 9.00 5.09 10.23
CA HIS A 314 10.30 4.76 10.81
C HIS A 314 11.19 5.99 11.01
N GLU A 315 10.67 7.19 10.85
CA GLU A 315 11.39 8.46 11.07
C GLU A 315 12.70 8.53 10.26
N ARG A 316 12.68 8.00 9.02
CA ARG A 316 13.91 8.00 8.21
C ARG A 316 14.03 9.28 7.39
N PRO A 317 15.23 9.89 7.35
CA PRO A 317 15.49 10.99 6.41
C PRO A 317 15.16 10.52 4.99
N LEU A 318 14.33 11.27 4.28
CA LEU A 318 13.81 10.88 2.98
C LEU A 318 14.16 11.92 1.91
N ILE A 319 14.76 11.44 0.80
CA ILE A 319 14.82 12.17 -0.47
C ILE A 319 13.78 11.54 -1.40
N THR A 320 12.93 12.39 -1.99
CA THR A 320 11.91 11.96 -2.94
C THR A 320 11.67 13.04 -3.99
N THR A 321 10.70 12.88 -4.88
CA THR A 321 10.44 13.82 -5.97
C THR A 321 9.25 14.73 -5.67
N PHE A 322 9.24 15.92 -6.28
CA PHE A 322 8.10 16.82 -6.16
C PHE A 322 6.79 16.13 -6.55
N PRO A 323 5.70 16.32 -5.79
CA PRO A 323 4.40 15.72 -6.12
C PRO A 323 3.80 16.36 -7.39
N GLN A 324 3.12 15.56 -8.21
CA GLN A 324 2.34 16.07 -9.35
C GLN A 324 1.00 16.68 -8.91
N THR A 325 0.42 16.15 -7.84
CA THR A 325 -0.78 16.68 -7.20
C THR A 325 -0.39 17.31 -5.86
N PRO A 326 -0.93 18.46 -5.49
CA PRO A 326 -0.63 19.07 -4.20
C PRO A 326 -0.78 18.09 -3.04
N THR A 327 0.25 18.02 -2.20
CA THR A 327 0.33 17.09 -1.07
C THR A 327 0.78 17.91 0.15
N PRO A 328 -0.14 18.69 0.75
CA PRO A 328 0.18 19.63 1.84
C PRO A 328 0.70 18.93 3.10
N GLU A 329 0.45 17.64 3.25
CA GLU A 329 0.94 16.82 4.37
C GLU A 329 2.46 16.60 4.32
N LEU A 330 3.09 16.78 3.15
CA LEU A 330 4.53 16.64 2.97
C LEU A 330 5.16 17.95 2.51
N VAL A 331 5.97 18.55 3.37
CA VAL A 331 6.63 19.85 3.12
C VAL A 331 8.11 19.63 2.83
N HIS A 332 8.59 20.23 1.73
CA HIS A 332 10.01 20.22 1.34
C HIS A 332 10.90 20.75 2.48
N GLN A 333 12.04 20.07 2.73
CA GLN A 333 13.03 20.39 3.77
C GLN A 333 12.51 20.31 5.22
N THR A 334 11.24 19.96 5.41
CA THR A 334 10.66 19.72 6.74
C THR A 334 10.41 18.23 6.95
N HIS A 335 9.61 17.61 6.08
CA HIS A 335 9.20 16.21 6.18
C HIS A 335 10.00 15.28 5.26
N ALA A 336 10.48 15.83 4.13
CA ALA A 336 11.33 15.15 3.16
C ALA A 336 12.10 16.20 2.34
N TRP A 337 13.17 15.76 1.66
CA TRP A 337 13.88 16.55 0.67
C TRP A 337 13.33 16.23 -0.71
N PHE A 338 12.80 17.22 -1.45
CA PHE A 338 12.26 17.01 -2.77
C PHE A 338 13.23 17.42 -3.86
N VAL A 339 13.29 16.61 -4.93
CA VAL A 339 14.04 16.88 -6.15
C VAL A 339 13.12 16.77 -7.37
N PRO A 340 13.47 17.32 -8.53
CA PRO A 340 12.75 17.07 -9.78
C PRO A 340 12.73 15.55 -10.12
N PRO A 341 11.63 14.99 -10.64
CA PRO A 341 11.62 13.62 -11.12
C PRO A 341 12.52 13.47 -12.37
N ASN A 342 13.08 12.27 -12.55
CA ASN A 342 13.97 11.92 -13.66
C ASN A 342 15.21 12.83 -13.79
N ASP A 343 15.75 13.33 -12.68
CA ASP A 343 16.92 14.22 -12.63
C ASP A 343 18.04 13.61 -11.75
N PRO A 344 18.90 12.72 -12.31
CA PRO A 344 20.01 12.13 -11.57
C PRO A 344 20.99 13.15 -10.98
N PRO A 345 21.38 14.25 -11.70
CA PRO A 345 22.24 15.30 -11.12
C PRO A 345 21.65 15.98 -9.89
N ALA A 346 20.36 16.38 -9.93
CA ALA A 346 19.69 17.00 -8.79
C ALA A 346 19.57 16.01 -7.62
N LEU A 347 19.31 14.72 -7.90
CA LEU A 347 19.26 13.66 -6.90
C LEU A 347 20.63 13.45 -6.25
N ALA A 348 21.71 13.38 -7.02
CA ALA A 348 23.06 13.26 -6.51
C ALA A 348 23.47 14.49 -5.66
N ALA A 349 23.09 15.70 -6.06
CA ALA A 349 23.34 16.91 -5.27
C ALA A 349 22.61 16.87 -3.91
N ALA A 350 21.32 16.46 -3.89
CA ALA A 350 20.56 16.30 -2.66
C ALA A 350 21.20 15.25 -1.72
N ILE A 351 21.64 14.12 -2.27
CA ILE A 351 22.33 13.09 -1.49
C ILE A 351 23.60 13.65 -0.86
N ARG A 352 24.45 14.35 -1.62
CA ARG A 352 25.68 14.98 -1.07
C ARG A 352 25.35 15.98 0.04
N THR A 353 24.31 16.78 -0.13
CA THR A 353 23.85 17.73 0.91
C THR A 353 23.50 17.03 2.20
N LEU A 354 22.73 15.94 2.13
CA LEU A 354 22.36 15.18 3.31
C LEU A 354 23.53 14.35 3.88
N GLN A 355 24.47 13.88 3.06
CA GLN A 355 25.69 13.23 3.52
C GLN A 355 26.54 14.17 4.38
N ALA A 356 26.69 15.40 3.94
CA ALA A 356 27.51 16.43 4.60
C ALA A 356 26.89 16.98 5.91
N ASP A 357 25.57 16.86 6.11
CA ASP A 357 24.87 17.45 7.25
C ASP A 357 24.04 16.40 8.05
N PRO A 358 24.64 15.74 9.06
CA PRO A 358 23.95 14.82 9.95
C PRO A 358 22.77 15.46 10.71
N ALA A 359 22.88 16.75 11.06
CA ALA A 359 21.81 17.47 11.76
C ALA A 359 20.59 17.67 10.85
N LEU A 360 20.81 17.95 9.55
CA LEU A 360 19.75 17.99 8.56
C LEU A 360 19.06 16.62 8.41
N ARG A 361 19.82 15.52 8.34
CA ARG A 361 19.25 14.18 8.31
C ARG A 361 18.34 13.92 9.52
N GLN A 362 18.82 14.28 10.71
CA GLN A 362 18.03 14.12 11.95
C GLN A 362 16.76 14.96 11.91
N ARG A 363 16.82 16.23 11.48
CA ARG A 363 15.63 17.09 11.35
C ARG A 363 14.61 16.52 10.38
N LEU A 364 15.05 16.05 9.21
CA LEU A 364 14.18 15.42 8.21
C LEU A 364 13.56 14.13 8.71
N GLY A 365 14.30 13.30 9.45
CA GLY A 365 13.76 12.09 10.09
C GLY A 365 12.68 12.42 11.11
N SER A 366 12.92 13.39 12.00
CA SER A 366 11.91 13.85 12.95
C SER A 366 10.69 14.44 12.26
N GLY A 367 10.88 15.22 11.20
CA GLY A 367 9.79 15.75 10.36
C GLY A 367 8.99 14.64 9.68
N ALA A 368 9.67 13.61 9.14
CA ALA A 368 9.00 12.44 8.57
C ALA A 368 8.10 11.75 9.61
N GLY A 369 8.58 11.57 10.84
CA GLY A 369 7.78 11.04 11.95
C GLY A 369 6.59 11.92 12.32
N GLN A 370 6.73 13.24 12.25
CA GLN A 370 5.60 14.15 12.48
C GLN A 370 4.52 13.98 11.40
N ALA A 371 4.92 13.90 10.11
CA ALA A 371 4.00 13.65 9.01
C ALA A 371 3.33 12.27 9.16
N ALA A 372 4.06 11.24 9.59
CA ALA A 372 3.53 9.89 9.78
C ALA A 372 2.33 9.81 10.73
N ARG A 373 2.24 10.70 11.72
CA ARG A 373 1.12 10.75 12.68
C ARG A 373 -0.23 11.00 12.00
N LEU A 374 -0.23 11.69 10.86
CA LEU A 374 -1.44 11.93 10.06
C LEU A 374 -1.98 10.64 9.43
N PHE A 375 -1.14 9.60 9.35
CA PHE A 375 -1.38 8.32 8.69
C PHE A 375 -1.39 7.15 9.68
N GLY A 376 -1.58 7.44 10.98
CA GLY A 376 -1.68 6.42 12.02
C GLY A 376 -2.93 5.57 11.90
N TRP A 377 -2.80 4.26 12.12
CA TRP A 377 -3.90 3.31 11.98
C TRP A 377 -5.07 3.59 12.92
N GLU A 378 -4.81 4.10 14.13
CA GLU A 378 -5.86 4.49 15.07
C GLU A 378 -6.80 5.53 14.46
N GLY A 379 -6.26 6.65 13.96
CA GLY A 379 -7.05 7.69 13.32
C GLY A 379 -7.70 7.24 12.00
N ILE A 380 -7.07 6.32 11.24
CA ILE A 380 -7.66 5.69 10.06
C ILE A 380 -8.87 4.84 10.45
N GLY A 381 -8.73 4.02 11.48
CA GLY A 381 -9.82 3.17 12.00
C GLY A 381 -10.99 3.99 12.51
N GLU A 382 -10.73 5.02 13.34
CA GLU A 382 -11.76 5.92 13.85
C GLU A 382 -12.54 6.63 12.74
N LYS A 383 -11.84 7.24 11.76
CA LYS A 383 -12.48 7.90 10.61
C LYS A 383 -13.32 6.91 9.79
N THR A 384 -12.82 5.69 9.63
CA THR A 384 -13.53 4.63 8.90
C THR A 384 -14.78 4.18 9.64
N ALA A 385 -14.70 3.94 10.95
CA ALA A 385 -15.83 3.57 11.78
C ALA A 385 -16.91 4.66 11.80
N VAL A 386 -16.53 5.93 12.00
CA VAL A 386 -17.43 7.08 11.95
C VAL A 386 -18.12 7.20 10.59
N PHE A 387 -17.39 6.96 9.50
CA PHE A 387 -17.98 6.98 8.17
C PHE A 387 -18.99 5.83 8.00
N PHE A 388 -18.71 4.63 8.47
CA PHE A 388 -19.63 3.51 8.41
C PHE A 388 -20.90 3.74 9.25
N ASP A 389 -20.76 4.28 10.46
CA ASP A 389 -21.89 4.64 11.32
C ASP A 389 -22.85 5.62 10.62
N ARG A 390 -22.31 6.65 9.95
CA ARG A 390 -23.14 7.60 9.17
C ARG A 390 -23.93 6.88 8.07
N LEU A 391 -23.32 5.93 7.35
CA LEU A 391 -24.02 5.19 6.28
C LEU A 391 -25.15 4.31 6.82
N LEU A 392 -25.09 3.89 8.08
CA LEU A 392 -26.14 3.11 8.72
C LEU A 392 -27.28 3.99 9.22
N ILE A 393 -27.00 5.20 9.73
CA ILE A 393 -27.99 6.14 10.31
C ILE A 393 -28.81 6.83 9.21
N ASP A 394 -28.21 7.29 8.12
CA ASP A 394 -28.86 8.10 7.07
C ASP A 394 -29.99 7.39 6.31
N HIS A 395 -30.30 6.15 6.64
CA HIS A 395 -31.38 5.36 6.02
C HIS A 395 -32.29 4.67 7.05
N SER A 396 -32.41 5.21 8.28
CA SER A 396 -33.51 4.82 9.17
C SER A 396 -34.85 5.28 8.54
N PRO A 397 -35.83 4.41 8.39
CA PRO A 397 -37.10 4.71 7.62
C PRO A 397 -38.03 5.75 8.26
N ASN A 398 -37.54 6.56 9.20
CA ASN A 398 -38.33 7.55 9.94
C ASN A 398 -38.10 9.02 9.54
N SER A 399 -37.54 9.30 8.34
CA SER A 399 -37.44 10.67 7.81
C SER A 399 -38.13 10.79 6.47
N ARG A 400 -39.46 10.55 6.46
CA ARG A 400 -40.42 11.08 5.48
C ARG A 400 -41.74 11.38 6.17
#